data_6f9b4cc5361112aa9c3f5dc54e5631c6
#
_entry.id   6f9b4cc5361112aa9c3f5dc54e5631c6
#
_cell.length_a   1.000
_cell.length_b   1.000
_cell.length_c   1.000
_cell.angle_alpha   90.00
_cell.angle_beta   90.00
_cell.angle_gamma   90.00
#
_symmetry.space_group_name_H-M   'P 1'
#
loop_
_entity.id
_entity.type
_entity.pdbx_description
1 polymer ?
#
loop_
_entity_poly.entity_id
_entity_poly.type
_entity_poly.pdbx_seq_one_letter_code
_entity_poly.pdbx_strand_id
1 'polypeptide(L)'
;MQAVILLAGYGSRLGRDDIPHKSLLPFDSETLLSRHLTCLESLGISCVYLVVGHNKEYVKQYVKDLNLDLECAFIDNDLYRTTGNTLSMIMGLRYCSEDVVILDGDVLYPKSEFCKYVKNSERTSFALISSDIDDTESSKALLRPDGKIEMFITKRDLTLDEKANFVFGGEAIGFFKLSSDDSKKFIDHYKKFESRYVEILWEIPFTDFAKFVDLNVWSINQGPGCFEIDTQDDYEQALSIFKKYRDRF
;
A
#
# COMPACT_ATOMS: atom_id res chain seq x y z
N MET A 1 -6.58 -16.23 -3.00
CA MET A 1 -5.95 -15.01 -2.39
C MET A 1 -6.95 -13.88 -2.42
N GLN A 2 -7.00 -13.06 -1.40
CA GLN A 2 -7.87 -11.90 -1.27
C GLN A 2 -7.05 -10.60 -1.34
N ALA A 3 -7.71 -9.46 -1.45
CA ALA A 3 -7.03 -8.17 -1.42
C ALA A 3 -7.72 -7.18 -0.47
N VAL A 4 -6.95 -6.24 0.06
CA VAL A 4 -7.45 -5.06 0.80
C VAL A 4 -6.89 -3.82 0.14
N ILE A 5 -7.75 -2.85 -0.22
CA ILE A 5 -7.32 -1.55 -0.73
C ILE A 5 -7.71 -0.46 0.28
N LEU A 6 -6.73 0.35 0.68
CA LEU A 6 -6.91 1.43 1.65
C LEU A 6 -7.34 2.72 0.94
N LEU A 7 -8.61 3.06 1.06
CA LEU A 7 -9.27 4.18 0.37
C LEU A 7 -9.96 5.14 1.35
N ALA A 8 -9.59 5.14 2.62
CA ALA A 8 -10.28 5.97 3.60
C ALA A 8 -9.72 7.40 3.69
N GLY A 9 -8.51 7.63 3.20
CA GLY A 9 -7.77 8.89 3.35
C GLY A 9 -8.42 10.11 2.71
N TYR A 10 -8.21 11.28 3.33
CA TYR A 10 -8.75 12.56 2.85
C TYR A 10 -7.99 13.12 1.63
N GLY A 11 -6.69 12.83 1.47
CA GLY A 11 -5.86 13.33 0.36
C GLY A 11 -5.69 14.85 0.33
N SER A 12 -5.68 15.52 1.49
CA SER A 12 -5.70 16.99 1.62
C SER A 12 -4.52 17.71 0.94
N ARG A 13 -3.38 17.05 0.79
CA ARG A 13 -2.17 17.62 0.17
C ARG A 13 -2.26 17.72 -1.36
N LEU A 14 -3.18 17.00 -1.97
CA LEU A 14 -3.34 16.99 -3.44
C LEU A 14 -3.87 18.31 -4.01
N GLY A 15 -4.73 19.04 -3.23
CA GLY A 15 -5.27 20.33 -3.66
C GLY A 15 -6.21 20.26 -4.87
N ARG A 16 -6.85 19.13 -5.15
CA ARG A 16 -7.71 18.87 -6.31
C ARG A 16 -9.18 18.73 -5.89
N ASP A 17 -9.88 19.87 -5.77
CA ASP A 17 -11.31 19.90 -5.44
C ASP A 17 -12.22 19.40 -6.58
N ASP A 18 -11.69 19.33 -7.79
CA ASP A 18 -12.38 18.82 -8.98
C ASP A 18 -12.46 17.29 -9.02
N ILE A 19 -11.67 16.59 -8.21
CA ILE A 19 -11.65 15.13 -8.11
C ILE A 19 -12.20 14.72 -6.74
N PRO A 20 -13.28 13.92 -6.69
CA PRO A 20 -13.94 13.62 -5.42
C PRO A 20 -13.10 12.75 -4.48
N HIS A 21 -12.15 11.97 -5.00
CA HIS A 21 -11.28 11.11 -4.20
C HIS A 21 -9.94 10.88 -4.92
N LYS A 22 -8.83 10.87 -4.17
CA LYS A 22 -7.46 10.71 -4.67
C LYS A 22 -7.27 9.45 -5.55
N SER A 23 -7.89 8.33 -5.17
CA SER A 23 -7.82 7.10 -5.98
C SER A 23 -8.54 7.19 -7.34
N LEU A 24 -9.32 8.25 -7.57
CA LEU A 24 -9.99 8.51 -8.84
C LEU A 24 -9.20 9.45 -9.77
N LEU A 25 -7.93 9.73 -9.44
CA LEU A 25 -7.01 10.46 -10.32
C LEU A 25 -6.91 9.76 -11.68
N PRO A 26 -7.10 10.49 -12.81
CA PRO A 26 -7.12 9.90 -14.12
C PRO A 26 -5.72 9.62 -14.67
N PHE A 27 -5.58 8.45 -15.29
CA PHE A 27 -4.44 8.05 -16.11
C PHE A 27 -4.99 7.53 -17.46
N ASP A 28 -5.03 8.37 -18.47
CA ASP A 28 -5.75 8.15 -19.74
C ASP A 28 -7.25 7.85 -19.53
N SER A 29 -7.71 6.67 -19.93
CA SER A 29 -9.09 6.20 -19.77
C SER A 29 -9.35 5.47 -18.44
N GLU A 30 -8.34 5.28 -17.62
CA GLU A 30 -8.43 4.60 -16.33
C GLU A 30 -8.22 5.60 -15.18
N THR A 31 -8.58 5.19 -13.96
CA THR A 31 -8.17 5.86 -12.72
C THR A 31 -7.20 4.96 -11.95
N LEU A 32 -6.53 5.46 -10.90
CA LEU A 32 -5.73 4.61 -10.03
C LEU A 32 -6.54 3.41 -9.52
N LEU A 33 -7.77 3.66 -9.04
CA LEU A 33 -8.62 2.60 -8.49
C LEU A 33 -9.03 1.58 -9.54
N SER A 34 -9.46 2.00 -10.74
CA SER A 34 -9.81 1.03 -11.79
C SER A 34 -8.60 0.20 -12.22
N ARG A 35 -7.40 0.79 -12.23
CA ARG A 35 -6.15 0.08 -12.51
C ARG A 35 -5.84 -0.98 -11.46
N HIS A 36 -6.03 -0.67 -10.18
CA HIS A 36 -5.88 -1.65 -9.11
C HIS A 36 -6.86 -2.81 -9.29
N LEU A 37 -8.13 -2.50 -9.49
CA LEU A 37 -9.18 -3.52 -9.57
C LEU A 37 -9.01 -4.42 -10.80
N THR A 38 -8.76 -3.86 -11.99
CA THR A 38 -8.53 -4.66 -13.22
C THR A 38 -7.27 -5.52 -13.11
N CYS A 39 -6.23 -5.03 -12.43
CA CYS A 39 -5.02 -5.81 -12.19
C CYS A 39 -5.31 -6.99 -11.25
N LEU A 40 -6.02 -6.77 -10.14
CA LEU A 40 -6.41 -7.81 -9.20
C LEU A 40 -7.34 -8.85 -9.82
N GLU A 41 -8.30 -8.42 -10.65
CA GLU A 41 -9.16 -9.30 -11.43
C GLU A 41 -8.33 -10.22 -12.36
N SER A 42 -7.37 -9.65 -13.10
CA SER A 42 -6.48 -10.40 -13.99
C SER A 42 -5.60 -11.42 -13.26
N LEU A 43 -5.36 -11.23 -11.97
CA LEU A 43 -4.63 -12.13 -11.10
C LEU A 43 -5.50 -13.24 -10.50
N GLY A 44 -6.81 -13.23 -10.73
CA GLY A 44 -7.75 -14.19 -10.16
C GLY A 44 -7.93 -14.04 -8.65
N ILE A 45 -7.85 -12.80 -8.14
CA ILE A 45 -8.15 -12.51 -6.73
C ILE A 45 -9.62 -12.82 -6.48
N SER A 46 -9.92 -13.55 -5.39
CA SER A 46 -11.27 -14.06 -5.11
C SER A 46 -12.23 -12.99 -4.60
N CYS A 47 -11.72 -12.02 -3.84
CA CYS A 47 -12.51 -10.92 -3.28
C CYS A 47 -11.59 -9.74 -2.92
N VAL A 48 -12.07 -8.52 -3.11
CA VAL A 48 -11.40 -7.28 -2.71
C VAL A 48 -12.21 -6.55 -1.66
N TYR A 49 -11.60 -6.29 -0.51
CA TYR A 49 -12.15 -5.46 0.55
C TYR A 49 -11.66 -4.02 0.38
N LEU A 50 -12.57 -3.11 0.08
CA LEU A 50 -12.32 -1.69 -0.13
C LEU A 50 -12.63 -0.94 1.17
N VAL A 51 -11.60 -0.50 1.89
CA VAL A 51 -11.79 0.25 3.13
C VAL A 51 -11.91 1.72 2.79
N VAL A 52 -13.11 2.25 2.86
CA VAL A 52 -13.50 3.59 2.40
C VAL A 52 -13.81 4.53 3.56
N GLY A 53 -13.61 5.83 3.38
CA GLY A 53 -13.88 6.86 4.39
C GLY A 53 -14.30 8.17 3.76
N HIS A 54 -13.33 9.03 3.41
CA HIS A 54 -13.62 10.30 2.73
C HIS A 54 -14.33 10.07 1.42
N ASN A 55 -15.41 10.82 1.18
CA ASN A 55 -16.20 10.75 -0.06
C ASN A 55 -16.57 9.31 -0.49
N LYS A 56 -16.79 8.42 0.49
CA LYS A 56 -17.01 6.98 0.28
C LYS A 56 -18.10 6.66 -0.73
N GLU A 57 -19.17 7.45 -0.80
CA GLU A 57 -20.28 7.16 -1.73
C GLU A 57 -19.86 7.35 -3.19
N TYR A 58 -18.97 8.32 -3.50
CA TYR A 58 -18.40 8.46 -4.85
C TYR A 58 -17.55 7.25 -5.23
N VAL A 59 -16.69 6.79 -4.29
CA VAL A 59 -15.85 5.60 -4.51
C VAL A 59 -16.71 4.35 -4.72
N LYS A 60 -17.73 4.14 -3.87
CA LYS A 60 -18.66 3.00 -3.97
C LYS A 60 -19.41 3.00 -5.30
N GLN A 61 -19.92 4.16 -5.72
CA GLN A 61 -20.63 4.28 -6.99
C GLN A 61 -19.70 4.02 -8.17
N TYR A 62 -18.50 4.62 -8.16
CA TYR A 62 -17.50 4.41 -9.19
C TYR A 62 -17.17 2.93 -9.39
N VAL A 63 -16.91 2.18 -8.30
CA VAL A 63 -16.60 0.76 -8.37
C VAL A 63 -17.77 -0.06 -8.95
N LYS A 64 -19.01 0.27 -8.57
CA LYS A 64 -20.20 -0.40 -9.14
C LYS A 64 -20.33 -0.18 -10.64
N ASP A 65 -19.99 1.02 -11.12
CA ASP A 65 -20.11 1.39 -12.53
C ASP A 65 -19.03 0.73 -13.41
N LEU A 66 -17.93 0.20 -12.82
CA LEU A 66 -16.88 -0.50 -13.56
C LEU A 66 -17.33 -1.87 -14.13
N ASN A 67 -18.42 -2.47 -13.60
CA ASN A 67 -18.94 -3.77 -14.04
C ASN A 67 -17.87 -4.88 -14.16
N LEU A 68 -17.04 -5.03 -13.12
CA LEU A 68 -15.99 -6.06 -13.04
C LEU A 68 -16.59 -7.41 -12.62
N ASP A 69 -15.97 -8.50 -13.10
CA ASP A 69 -16.24 -9.87 -12.61
C ASP A 69 -15.48 -10.17 -11.30
N LEU A 70 -15.20 -9.16 -10.52
CA LEU A 70 -14.46 -9.19 -9.26
C LEU A 70 -15.40 -8.86 -8.10
N GLU A 71 -15.48 -9.76 -7.12
CA GLU A 71 -16.23 -9.48 -5.90
C GLU A 71 -15.58 -8.34 -5.12
N CYS A 72 -16.31 -7.24 -4.93
CA CYS A 72 -15.88 -6.06 -4.18
C CYS A 72 -16.78 -5.84 -2.97
N ALA A 73 -16.21 -5.89 -1.76
CA ALA A 73 -16.89 -5.61 -0.50
C ALA A 73 -16.41 -4.29 0.09
N PHE A 74 -17.33 -3.43 0.54
CA PHE A 74 -16.97 -2.14 1.14
C PHE A 74 -16.99 -2.20 2.66
N ILE A 75 -15.96 -1.61 3.28
CA ILE A 75 -15.82 -1.48 4.72
C ILE A 75 -15.70 0.01 5.04
N ASP A 76 -16.64 0.56 5.78
CA ASP A 76 -16.67 1.99 6.11
C ASP A 76 -15.79 2.28 7.33
N ASN A 77 -14.74 3.09 7.15
CA ASN A 77 -13.97 3.67 8.24
C ASN A 77 -14.46 5.10 8.51
N ASP A 78 -15.43 5.26 9.39
CA ASP A 78 -15.96 6.58 9.76
C ASP A 78 -15.01 7.38 10.68
N LEU A 79 -13.95 6.73 11.19
CA LEU A 79 -12.92 7.35 12.03
C LEU A 79 -11.71 7.86 11.23
N TYR A 80 -11.75 7.82 9.90
CA TYR A 80 -10.61 8.13 9.02
C TYR A 80 -9.93 9.49 9.27
N ARG A 81 -10.65 10.45 9.88
CA ARG A 81 -10.12 11.80 10.19
C ARG A 81 -9.21 11.83 11.41
N THR A 82 -9.35 10.87 12.29
CA THR A 82 -8.69 10.81 13.60
C THR A 82 -7.83 9.57 13.78
N THR A 83 -7.71 8.74 12.73
CA THR A 83 -6.94 7.50 12.76
C THR A 83 -5.95 7.43 11.61
N GLY A 84 -4.89 6.64 11.80
CA GLY A 84 -3.94 6.32 10.74
C GLY A 84 -4.46 5.22 9.80
N ASN A 85 -3.71 4.94 8.73
CA ASN A 85 -4.05 3.88 7.78
C ASN A 85 -3.94 2.47 8.40
N THR A 86 -3.24 2.31 9.53
CA THR A 86 -3.20 1.05 10.29
C THR A 86 -4.61 0.56 10.65
N LEU A 87 -5.48 1.43 11.17
CA LEU A 87 -6.85 1.02 11.50
C LEU A 87 -7.61 0.55 10.25
N SER A 88 -7.52 1.29 9.14
CA SER A 88 -8.14 0.90 7.88
C SER A 88 -7.67 -0.48 7.44
N MET A 89 -6.37 -0.75 7.51
CA MET A 89 -5.81 -2.05 7.19
C MET A 89 -6.37 -3.16 8.09
N ILE A 90 -6.38 -2.96 9.40
CA ILE A 90 -6.95 -3.94 10.36
C ILE A 90 -8.43 -4.20 10.10
N MET A 91 -9.21 -3.18 9.74
CA MET A 91 -10.62 -3.35 9.40
C MET A 91 -10.77 -4.28 8.19
N GLY A 92 -9.96 -4.09 7.15
CA GLY A 92 -9.95 -4.97 5.97
C GLY A 92 -9.49 -6.38 6.29
N LEU A 93 -8.37 -6.53 6.99
CA LEU A 93 -7.79 -7.84 7.34
C LEU A 93 -8.73 -8.73 8.16
N ARG A 94 -9.61 -8.17 8.98
CA ARG A 94 -10.60 -8.93 9.77
C ARG A 94 -11.59 -9.74 8.92
N TYR A 95 -11.76 -9.39 7.66
CA TYR A 95 -12.63 -10.12 6.72
C TYR A 95 -11.85 -11.13 5.87
N CYS A 96 -10.52 -11.07 5.88
CA CYS A 96 -9.69 -11.97 5.10
C CYS A 96 -9.50 -13.32 5.80
N SER A 97 -9.68 -14.40 5.04
CA SER A 97 -9.47 -15.79 5.49
C SER A 97 -8.32 -16.49 4.75
N GLU A 98 -7.85 -15.90 3.67
CA GLU A 98 -6.77 -16.39 2.82
C GLU A 98 -5.52 -15.51 2.95
N ASP A 99 -4.46 -15.85 2.19
CA ASP A 99 -3.37 -14.93 1.95
C ASP A 99 -3.91 -13.65 1.32
N VAL A 100 -3.38 -12.52 1.72
CA VAL A 100 -3.89 -11.22 1.33
C VAL A 100 -2.80 -10.34 0.76
N VAL A 101 -3.12 -9.63 -0.31
CA VAL A 101 -2.34 -8.48 -0.79
C VAL A 101 -3.02 -7.20 -0.33
N ILE A 102 -2.26 -6.31 0.27
CA ILE A 102 -2.70 -5.00 0.74
C ILE A 102 -2.13 -3.94 -0.20
N LEU A 103 -2.95 -2.95 -0.56
CA LEU A 103 -2.55 -1.82 -1.40
C LEU A 103 -3.04 -0.50 -0.78
N ASP A 104 -2.16 0.49 -0.78
CA ASP A 104 -2.58 1.89 -0.62
C ASP A 104 -3.22 2.36 -1.94
N GLY A 105 -4.30 3.13 -1.85
CA GLY A 105 -5.14 3.49 -3.01
C GLY A 105 -4.58 4.59 -3.91
N ASP A 106 -3.39 5.10 -3.61
CA ASP A 106 -2.73 6.24 -4.22
C ASP A 106 -1.41 5.91 -4.93
N VAL A 107 -1.13 4.62 -5.09
CA VAL A 107 0.12 4.14 -5.71
C VAL A 107 -0.08 3.84 -7.19
N LEU A 108 0.70 4.50 -8.06
CA LEU A 108 0.85 4.13 -9.46
C LEU A 108 2.02 3.15 -9.61
N TYR A 109 1.79 2.02 -10.26
CA TYR A 109 2.81 1.00 -10.52
C TYR A 109 2.66 0.38 -11.92
N PRO A 110 3.74 -0.16 -12.51
CA PRO A 110 3.68 -0.99 -13.71
C PRO A 110 2.92 -2.29 -13.43
N LYS A 111 1.82 -2.54 -14.16
CA LYS A 111 0.97 -3.74 -13.95
C LYS A 111 1.78 -5.04 -13.98
N SER A 112 2.75 -5.15 -14.89
CA SER A 112 3.59 -6.35 -15.02
C SER A 112 4.45 -6.61 -13.78
N GLU A 113 5.01 -5.56 -13.16
CA GLU A 113 5.85 -5.69 -11.95
C GLU A 113 5.00 -6.07 -10.73
N PHE A 114 3.83 -5.46 -10.57
CA PHE A 114 2.88 -5.84 -9.54
C PHE A 114 2.41 -7.30 -9.70
N CYS A 115 2.06 -7.72 -10.92
CA CYS A 115 1.69 -9.11 -11.19
C CYS A 115 2.82 -10.10 -10.87
N LYS A 116 4.07 -9.76 -11.20
CA LYS A 116 5.24 -10.59 -10.84
C LYS A 116 5.39 -10.68 -9.33
N TYR A 117 5.26 -9.55 -8.64
CA TYR A 117 5.31 -9.50 -7.19
C TYR A 117 4.25 -10.42 -6.56
N VAL A 118 2.99 -10.25 -6.92
CA VAL A 118 1.89 -11.04 -6.33
C VAL A 118 2.08 -12.54 -6.54
N LYS A 119 2.56 -12.95 -7.72
CA LYS A 119 2.74 -14.36 -8.09
C LYS A 119 3.97 -15.02 -7.50
N ASN A 120 5.08 -14.30 -7.38
CA ASN A 120 6.40 -14.91 -7.17
C ASN A 120 7.06 -14.54 -5.84
N SER A 121 6.58 -13.48 -5.14
CA SER A 121 7.14 -13.12 -3.83
C SER A 121 6.71 -14.10 -2.75
N GLU A 122 7.44 -14.09 -1.64
CA GLU A 122 7.06 -14.84 -0.43
C GLU A 122 5.66 -14.47 0.04
N ARG A 123 4.98 -15.39 0.75
CA ARG A 123 3.60 -15.20 1.21
C ARG A 123 3.45 -14.02 2.17
N THR A 124 4.48 -13.74 2.98
CA THR A 124 4.60 -12.52 3.79
C THR A 124 5.81 -11.74 3.29
N SER A 125 5.58 -10.65 2.58
CA SER A 125 6.63 -9.87 1.91
C SER A 125 6.19 -8.44 1.62
N PHE A 126 7.17 -7.54 1.55
CA PHE A 126 7.00 -6.12 1.24
C PHE A 126 7.70 -5.78 -0.07
N ALA A 127 7.02 -5.05 -0.93
CA ALA A 127 7.61 -4.52 -2.15
C ALA A 127 8.41 -3.26 -1.81
N LEU A 128 9.68 -3.24 -2.22
CA LEU A 128 10.57 -2.10 -2.03
C LEU A 128 11.08 -1.61 -3.39
N ILE A 129 11.24 -0.30 -3.51
CA ILE A 129 11.93 0.34 -4.64
C ILE A 129 13.26 0.94 -4.18
N SER A 130 14.15 1.18 -5.13
CA SER A 130 15.34 1.99 -4.88
C SER A 130 14.93 3.45 -4.69
N SER A 131 15.38 4.08 -3.63
CA SER A 131 15.14 5.49 -3.31
C SER A 131 16.39 6.11 -2.71
N ASP A 132 16.36 7.42 -2.49
CA ASP A 132 17.42 8.13 -1.77
C ASP A 132 17.33 7.83 -0.27
N ILE A 133 18.42 7.37 0.32
CA ILE A 133 18.51 7.10 1.76
C ILE A 133 18.31 8.37 2.61
N ASP A 134 18.63 9.53 2.06
CA ASP A 134 18.52 10.82 2.73
C ASP A 134 17.18 11.53 2.45
N ASP A 135 16.25 10.91 1.68
CA ASP A 135 14.90 11.42 1.53
C ASP A 135 14.10 11.24 2.83
N THR A 136 13.76 12.35 3.50
CA THR A 136 13.05 12.34 4.78
C THR A 136 11.56 12.01 4.67
N GLU A 137 10.96 12.10 3.49
CA GLU A 137 9.53 11.81 3.28
C GLU A 137 9.27 10.32 3.04
N SER A 138 10.28 9.57 2.58
CA SER A 138 10.15 8.14 2.23
C SER A 138 10.00 7.23 3.46
N SER A 139 9.29 6.11 3.28
CA SER A 139 9.20 5.00 4.23
C SER A 139 10.34 4.02 4.00
N LYS A 140 11.47 4.23 4.68
CA LYS A 140 12.71 3.45 4.54
C LYS A 140 12.62 2.10 5.22
N ALA A 141 12.91 1.01 4.52
CA ALA A 141 13.08 -0.32 5.08
C ALA A 141 14.55 -0.58 5.42
N LEU A 142 14.83 -0.89 6.67
CA LEU A 142 16.15 -1.35 7.12
C LEU A 142 16.15 -2.86 7.30
N LEU A 143 17.19 -3.51 6.76
CA LEU A 143 17.29 -4.96 6.71
C LEU A 143 18.33 -5.49 7.69
N ARG A 144 18.04 -6.66 8.25
CA ARG A 144 18.99 -7.50 8.96
C ARG A 144 20.03 -8.09 7.98
N PRO A 145 21.14 -8.66 8.47
CA PRO A 145 22.13 -9.33 7.64
C PRO A 145 21.58 -10.50 6.81
N ASP A 146 20.47 -11.13 7.23
CA ASP A 146 19.79 -12.21 6.50
C ASP A 146 18.84 -11.71 5.40
N GLY A 147 18.77 -10.38 5.17
CA GLY A 147 17.94 -9.75 4.16
C GLY A 147 16.46 -9.57 4.52
N LYS A 148 16.07 -9.89 5.77
CA LYS A 148 14.71 -9.63 6.25
C LYS A 148 14.58 -8.21 6.77
N ILE A 149 13.37 -7.67 6.75
CA ILE A 149 13.09 -6.35 7.32
C ILE A 149 13.23 -6.41 8.84
N GLU A 150 14.05 -5.53 9.38
CA GLU A 150 14.15 -5.30 10.82
C GLU A 150 13.19 -4.21 11.27
N MET A 151 13.15 -3.10 10.53
CA MET A 151 12.29 -1.97 10.86
C MET A 151 12.00 -1.07 9.65
N PHE A 152 10.92 -0.31 9.78
CA PHE A 152 10.62 0.81 8.88
C PHE A 152 10.91 2.12 9.60
N ILE A 153 11.49 3.07 8.86
CA ILE A 153 11.76 4.43 9.33
C ILE A 153 10.98 5.40 8.44
N THR A 154 10.07 6.14 9.06
CA THR A 154 9.18 7.08 8.34
C THR A 154 9.45 8.51 8.77
N LYS A 155 9.42 9.44 7.82
CA LYS A 155 9.45 10.91 8.02
C LYS A 155 10.58 11.42 8.92
N ARG A 156 11.76 10.85 8.79
CA ARG A 156 12.99 11.31 9.44
C ARG A 156 14.24 10.74 8.78
N ASP A 157 15.36 11.35 9.07
CA ASP A 157 16.68 10.80 8.73
C ASP A 157 16.99 9.53 9.53
N LEU A 158 17.88 8.71 8.96
CA LEU A 158 18.48 7.60 9.69
C LEU A 158 19.52 8.14 10.68
N THR A 159 19.54 7.57 11.86
CA THR A 159 20.60 7.84 12.85
C THR A 159 21.91 7.20 12.40
N LEU A 160 23.04 7.65 12.97
CA LEU A 160 24.36 7.05 12.70
C LEU A 160 24.42 5.57 13.10
N ASP A 161 23.73 5.20 14.17
CA ASP A 161 23.64 3.83 14.65
C ASP A 161 22.85 2.95 13.67
N GLU A 162 21.74 3.45 13.15
CA GLU A 162 20.93 2.75 12.13
C GLU A 162 21.73 2.55 10.83
N LYS A 163 22.44 3.60 10.36
CA LYS A 163 23.31 3.53 9.18
C LYS A 163 24.49 2.55 9.37
N ALA A 164 24.97 2.36 10.60
CA ALA A 164 26.09 1.49 10.91
C ALA A 164 25.69 0.01 11.09
N ASN A 165 24.49 -0.26 11.59
CA ASN A 165 24.08 -1.61 12.00
C ASN A 165 23.14 -2.32 11.03
N PHE A 166 22.48 -1.59 10.11
CA PHE A 166 21.49 -2.16 9.18
C PHE A 166 21.82 -1.83 7.73
N VAL A 167 21.32 -2.66 6.83
CA VAL A 167 21.39 -2.41 5.40
C VAL A 167 20.14 -1.65 4.96
N PHE A 168 20.31 -0.57 4.20
CA PHE A 168 19.18 0.10 3.57
C PHE A 168 18.63 -0.76 2.43
N GLY A 169 17.40 -1.22 2.58
CA GLY A 169 16.72 -2.11 1.63
C GLY A 169 15.99 -1.37 0.51
N GLY A 170 15.69 -0.10 0.71
CA GLY A 170 14.88 0.71 -0.18
C GLY A 170 13.65 1.31 0.53
N GLU A 171 12.74 1.84 -0.26
CA GLU A 171 11.50 2.46 0.17
C GLU A 171 10.32 1.49 0.02
N ALA A 172 9.46 1.41 1.03
CA ALA A 172 8.19 0.70 0.95
C ALA A 172 7.17 1.53 0.17
N ILE A 173 6.53 0.93 -0.82
CA ILE A 173 5.72 1.64 -1.83
C ILE A 173 4.23 1.34 -1.73
N GLY A 174 3.72 1.12 -0.54
CA GLY A 174 2.28 1.01 -0.30
C GLY A 174 1.61 -0.25 -0.86
N PHE A 175 2.36 -1.32 -1.19
CA PHE A 175 1.77 -2.64 -1.36
C PHE A 175 2.65 -3.77 -0.82
N PHE A 176 2.00 -4.72 -0.16
CA PHE A 176 2.65 -5.84 0.50
C PHE A 176 1.69 -7.03 0.64
N LYS A 177 2.24 -8.20 0.97
CA LYS A 177 1.47 -9.42 1.19
C LYS A 177 1.64 -9.93 2.62
N LEU A 178 0.56 -10.51 3.13
CA LEU A 178 0.58 -11.30 4.35
C LEU A 178 0.01 -12.69 4.08
N SER A 179 0.66 -13.72 4.63
CA SER A 179 0.02 -15.04 4.74
C SER A 179 -1.21 -14.96 5.64
N SER A 180 -2.17 -15.87 5.46
CA SER A 180 -3.36 -15.89 6.31
C SER A 180 -3.01 -16.05 7.80
N ASP A 181 -1.94 -16.79 8.11
CA ASP A 181 -1.48 -17.00 9.48
C ASP A 181 -0.82 -15.74 10.05
N ASP A 182 0.01 -15.05 9.27
CA ASP A 182 0.67 -13.82 9.73
C ASP A 182 -0.32 -12.66 9.81
N SER A 183 -1.34 -12.64 8.94
CA SER A 183 -2.45 -11.70 9.04
C SER A 183 -3.19 -11.84 10.38
N LYS A 184 -3.51 -13.07 10.83
CA LYS A 184 -4.12 -13.34 12.13
C LYS A 184 -3.23 -12.91 13.28
N LYS A 185 -1.92 -13.27 13.22
CA LYS A 185 -0.94 -12.85 14.24
C LYS A 185 -0.83 -11.33 14.30
N PHE A 186 -0.86 -10.65 13.14
CA PHE A 186 -0.79 -9.20 13.09
C PHE A 186 -2.04 -8.54 13.71
N ILE A 187 -3.23 -9.05 13.41
CA ILE A 187 -4.48 -8.58 14.04
C ILE A 187 -4.42 -8.76 15.57
N ASP A 188 -3.91 -9.88 16.05
CA ASP A 188 -3.78 -10.13 17.50
C ASP A 188 -2.68 -9.28 18.14
N HIS A 189 -1.60 -8.98 17.41
CA HIS A 189 -0.59 -8.01 17.82
C HIS A 189 -1.18 -6.61 17.92
N TYR A 190 -1.91 -6.16 16.90
CA TYR A 190 -2.60 -4.86 16.92
C TYR A 190 -3.52 -4.73 18.12
N LYS A 191 -4.39 -5.71 18.40
CA LYS A 191 -5.32 -5.68 19.54
C LYS A 191 -4.63 -5.43 20.88
N LYS A 192 -3.41 -5.95 21.09
CA LYS A 192 -2.64 -5.76 22.33
C LYS A 192 -2.15 -4.33 22.51
N PHE A 193 -1.96 -3.60 21.41
CA PHE A 193 -1.37 -2.27 21.38
C PHE A 193 -2.25 -1.25 20.64
N GLU A 194 -3.56 -1.49 20.55
CA GLU A 194 -4.49 -0.70 19.74
C GLU A 194 -4.41 0.80 20.05
N SER A 195 -4.38 1.19 21.32
CA SER A 195 -4.27 2.59 21.72
C SER A 195 -2.98 3.27 21.23
N ARG A 196 -1.92 2.51 20.96
CA ARG A 196 -0.65 3.01 20.42
C ARG A 196 -0.69 3.09 18.88
N TYR A 197 -1.44 2.19 18.22
CA TYR A 197 -1.37 2.01 16.78
C TYR A 197 -2.52 2.65 16.00
N VAL A 198 -3.60 3.05 16.67
CA VAL A 198 -4.82 3.53 16.00
C VAL A 198 -4.62 4.81 15.17
N GLU A 199 -3.70 5.69 15.59
CA GLU A 199 -3.46 6.99 14.93
C GLU A 199 -2.22 7.01 14.02
N ILE A 200 -1.52 5.87 13.84
CA ILE A 200 -0.25 5.83 13.14
C ILE A 200 -0.30 5.06 11.81
N LEU A 201 0.75 5.22 11.02
CA LEU A 201 0.94 4.52 9.76
C LEU A 201 1.33 3.05 10.00
N TRP A 202 0.95 2.17 9.07
CA TRP A 202 1.13 0.72 9.16
C TRP A 202 2.59 0.28 9.32
N GLU A 203 3.56 1.06 8.89
CA GLU A 203 5.00 0.76 9.00
C GLU A 203 5.45 0.59 10.45
N ILE A 204 4.88 1.39 11.36
CA ILE A 204 5.28 1.37 12.77
C ILE A 204 4.88 0.06 13.46
N PRO A 205 3.60 -0.40 13.41
CA PRO A 205 3.27 -1.71 13.97
C PRO A 205 3.96 -2.87 13.26
N PHE A 206 4.31 -2.77 11.97
CA PHE A 206 5.12 -3.80 11.32
C PHE A 206 6.57 -3.81 11.81
N THR A 207 7.14 -2.69 12.18
CA THR A 207 8.45 -2.63 12.86
C THR A 207 8.44 -3.43 14.18
N ASP A 208 7.38 -3.30 14.96
CA ASP A 208 7.24 -4.11 16.18
C ASP A 208 6.94 -5.59 15.86
N PHE A 209 6.21 -5.87 14.80
CA PHE A 209 5.84 -7.22 14.36
C PHE A 209 7.02 -7.99 13.76
N ALA A 210 7.97 -7.32 13.12
CA ALA A 210 9.21 -7.89 12.57
C ALA A 210 10.06 -8.63 13.61
N LYS A 211 9.89 -8.31 14.90
CA LYS A 211 10.54 -9.00 16.02
C LYS A 211 10.04 -10.44 16.24
N PHE A 212 8.90 -10.80 15.64
CA PHE A 212 8.22 -12.09 15.86
C PHE A 212 7.97 -12.88 14.57
N VAL A 213 8.03 -12.21 13.42
CA VAL A 213 7.73 -12.78 12.10
C VAL A 213 8.74 -12.27 11.08
N ASP A 214 9.22 -13.14 10.23
CA ASP A 214 10.10 -12.77 9.13
C ASP A 214 9.34 -12.01 8.06
N LEU A 215 9.66 -10.73 7.89
CA LEU A 215 9.14 -9.90 6.82
C LEU A 215 10.12 -9.93 5.65
N ASN A 216 9.72 -10.62 4.57
CA ASN A 216 10.54 -10.79 3.38
C ASN A 216 10.52 -9.54 2.49
N VAL A 217 11.53 -9.40 1.65
CA VAL A 217 11.67 -8.29 0.71
C VAL A 217 11.48 -8.77 -0.72
N TRP A 218 10.76 -7.98 -1.50
CA TRP A 218 10.73 -8.06 -2.96
C TRP A 218 11.17 -6.73 -3.55
N SER A 219 12.35 -6.69 -4.15
CA SER A 219 12.88 -5.47 -4.75
C SER A 219 12.34 -5.27 -6.17
N ILE A 220 11.71 -4.13 -6.42
CA ILE A 220 11.27 -3.69 -7.74
C ILE A 220 12.33 -2.73 -8.30
N ASN A 221 13.30 -3.29 -9.01
CA ASN A 221 14.45 -2.53 -9.55
C ASN A 221 14.37 -2.34 -11.07
N GLN A 222 13.26 -2.73 -11.71
CA GLN A 222 13.12 -2.69 -13.17
C GLN A 222 11.91 -1.85 -13.58
N GLY A 223 12.08 -1.14 -14.69
CA GLY A 223 10.99 -0.38 -15.31
C GLY A 223 10.96 1.09 -14.90
N PRO A 224 9.81 1.74 -15.13
CA PRO A 224 9.67 3.19 -14.92
C PRO A 224 9.53 3.62 -13.45
N GLY A 225 9.50 2.66 -12.50
CA GLY A 225 9.29 2.91 -11.07
C GLY A 225 7.84 2.81 -10.64
N CYS A 226 7.65 2.92 -9.32
CA CYS A 226 6.35 3.05 -8.67
C CYS A 226 6.29 4.45 -8.03
N PHE A 227 5.09 5.01 -7.89
CA PHE A 227 4.91 6.39 -7.42
C PHE A 227 3.76 6.43 -6.44
N GLU A 228 4.01 6.89 -5.23
CA GLU A 228 2.98 7.35 -4.32
C GLU A 228 2.59 8.77 -4.70
N ILE A 229 1.30 9.04 -4.81
CA ILE A 229 0.79 10.33 -5.28
C ILE A 229 0.13 11.05 -4.13
N ASP A 230 0.85 11.95 -3.50
CA ASP A 230 0.39 12.72 -2.35
C ASP A 230 0.06 14.16 -2.67
N THR A 231 0.81 14.75 -3.60
CA THR A 231 0.70 16.16 -4.00
C THR A 231 0.37 16.29 -5.49
N GLN A 232 0.07 17.51 -5.93
CA GLN A 232 -0.10 17.81 -7.36
C GLN A 232 1.19 17.58 -8.15
N ASP A 233 2.34 17.89 -7.57
CA ASP A 233 3.65 17.69 -8.19
C ASP A 233 3.93 16.19 -8.41
N ASP A 234 3.61 15.34 -7.42
CA ASP A 234 3.72 13.89 -7.57
C ASP A 234 2.84 13.37 -8.71
N TYR A 235 1.60 13.88 -8.78
CA TYR A 235 0.68 13.51 -9.86
C TYR A 235 1.21 13.90 -11.25
N GLU A 236 1.72 15.11 -11.41
CA GLU A 236 2.30 15.59 -12.67
C GLU A 236 3.52 14.76 -13.08
N GLN A 237 4.39 14.44 -12.13
CA GLN A 237 5.54 13.57 -12.34
C GLN A 237 5.09 12.17 -12.75
N ALA A 238 4.19 11.55 -11.99
CA ALA A 238 3.64 10.22 -12.28
C ALA A 238 2.96 10.18 -13.66
N LEU A 239 2.19 11.21 -14.02
CA LEU A 239 1.53 11.32 -15.32
C LEU A 239 2.54 11.47 -16.48
N SER A 240 3.62 12.22 -16.27
CA SER A 240 4.71 12.35 -17.25
C SER A 240 5.38 11.01 -17.52
N ILE A 241 5.72 10.27 -16.46
CA ILE A 241 6.34 8.94 -16.54
C ILE A 241 5.37 7.93 -17.16
N PHE A 242 4.10 7.95 -16.74
CA PHE A 242 3.05 7.11 -17.31
C PHE A 242 2.93 7.30 -18.84
N LYS A 243 2.87 8.54 -19.33
CA LYS A 243 2.81 8.84 -20.77
C LYS A 243 4.03 8.34 -21.53
N LYS A 244 5.22 8.50 -20.94
CA LYS A 244 6.50 8.06 -21.53
C LYS A 244 6.63 6.55 -21.64
N TYR A 245 6.07 5.80 -20.69
CA TYR A 245 6.20 4.34 -20.58
C TYR A 245 4.85 3.63 -20.59
N ARG A 246 3.89 4.17 -21.34
CA ARG A 246 2.48 3.74 -21.36
C ARG A 246 2.29 2.23 -21.46
N ASP A 247 3.06 1.57 -22.31
CA ASP A 247 2.97 0.11 -22.54
C ASP A 247 3.43 -0.74 -21.35
N ARG A 248 4.00 -0.12 -20.33
CA ARG A 248 4.46 -0.81 -19.13
C ARG A 248 3.52 -0.65 -17.94
N PHE A 249 2.71 0.40 -17.94
CA PHE A 249 1.69 0.68 -16.94
C PHE A 249 0.35 0.10 -17.37
#